data_f546820e80f17e587d475419989f2652
#
_entry.id   f546820e80f17e587d475419989f2652
#
_cell.length_a   1.000
_cell.length_b   1.000
_cell.length_c   1.000
_cell.angle_alpha   90.00
_cell.angle_beta   90.00
_cell.angle_gamma   90.00
#
_symmetry.space_group_name_H-M   'P 1'
#
loop_
_entity.id
_entity.type
_entity.pdbx_description
1 polymer ?
#
loop_
_entity_poly.entity_id
_entity_poly.type
_entity_poly.pdbx_seq_one_letter_code
_entity_poly.pdbx_strand_id
1 'polypeptide(L)'
;MKNPFPGLFRARDKPKDSVSAAPTFYFGTSGSGKAVNANTAIQLSTVYACVRVISETVASLPLGVYEAKEDGNRKATEHPLYRLIHDEPNSEMTSFVLREVMLAHLLLWGNSYCQIIRTGRNKITGLYPLLPDKMTVDRDKNGILTYTY
;
A
#
# COMPACT_ATOMS: atom_id res chain seq x y z
N MET A 1 39.30 13.35 11.51
CA MET A 1 39.41 13.49 10.06
C MET A 1 38.25 14.32 9.56
N LYS A 2 38.51 15.50 8.99
CA LYS A 2 37.44 16.33 8.41
C LYS A 2 37.05 15.72 7.06
N ASN A 3 35.74 15.52 6.86
CA ASN A 3 35.19 14.99 5.59
C ASN A 3 35.52 15.95 4.45
N PRO A 4 36.27 15.54 3.41
CA PRO A 4 36.68 16.42 2.30
C PRO A 4 35.54 16.84 1.38
N PHE A 5 34.35 16.25 1.52
CA PHE A 5 33.17 16.54 0.69
C PHE A 5 31.93 16.79 1.57
N PRO A 6 31.77 17.95 2.19
CA PRO A 6 30.68 18.23 3.13
C PRO A 6 29.27 18.26 2.49
N GLY A 7 29.15 18.11 1.19
CA GLY A 7 27.86 18.07 0.49
C GLY A 7 27.49 16.71 -0.11
N LEU A 8 28.41 15.73 -0.15
CA LEU A 8 28.17 14.45 -0.85
C LEU A 8 27.50 13.39 0.03
N PHE A 9 27.64 13.48 1.34
CA PHE A 9 27.00 12.58 2.31
C PHE A 9 26.20 13.41 3.31
N ARG A 10 25.06 13.92 2.87
CA ARG A 10 24.07 14.45 3.78
C ARG A 10 23.54 13.29 4.61
N ALA A 11 23.67 13.38 5.94
CA ALA A 11 23.03 12.42 6.83
C ALA A 11 21.57 12.32 6.40
N ARG A 12 21.12 11.10 6.09
CA ARG A 12 19.74 10.85 5.69
C ARG A 12 18.89 11.35 6.84
N ASP A 13 18.17 12.44 6.63
CA ASP A 13 17.26 12.98 7.62
C ASP A 13 16.36 11.83 8.08
N LYS A 14 16.12 11.75 9.40
CA LYS A 14 15.14 10.82 9.94
C LYS A 14 13.87 10.97 9.11
N PRO A 15 13.23 9.86 8.71
CA PRO A 15 11.99 9.96 7.94
C PRO A 15 11.03 10.85 8.73
N LYS A 16 10.74 12.01 8.19
CA LYS A 16 9.71 12.89 8.72
C LYS A 16 8.40 12.15 8.58
N ASP A 17 7.52 12.32 9.54
CA ASP A 17 6.19 11.72 9.50
C ASP A 17 5.49 12.10 8.20
N SER A 18 4.67 11.19 7.67
CA SER A 18 3.91 11.41 6.43
C SER A 18 3.01 12.65 6.49
N VAL A 19 2.72 13.15 7.71
CA VAL A 19 1.94 14.36 7.95
C VAL A 19 2.83 15.61 8.02
N SER A 20 4.08 15.52 8.55
CA SER A 20 4.99 16.67 8.65
C SER A 20 5.90 16.83 7.44
N ALA A 21 6.06 15.79 6.67
CA ALA A 21 6.60 15.76 5.35
C ALA A 21 5.55 15.11 4.47
N ALA A 22 4.40 15.74 4.33
CA ALA A 22 3.88 15.73 3.00
C ALA A 22 5.10 16.15 2.16
N PRO A 23 5.77 15.23 1.39
CA PRO A 23 6.42 15.75 0.24
C PRO A 23 5.31 16.56 -0.34
N THR A 24 5.49 17.85 -0.39
CA THR A 24 4.79 18.65 -1.34
C THR A 24 5.29 18.08 -2.66
N PHE A 25 4.83 16.88 -3.00
CA PHE A 25 4.53 16.56 -4.34
C PHE A 25 3.49 17.60 -4.63
N TYR A 26 3.96 18.78 -5.03
CA TYR A 26 3.20 19.67 -5.80
C TYR A 26 2.84 18.84 -7.05
N PHE A 27 1.77 18.11 -6.95
CA PHE A 27 0.85 18.02 -8.04
C PHE A 27 0.36 19.46 -8.19
N GLY A 28 1.35 20.31 -8.61
CA GLY A 28 1.10 21.70 -8.86
C GLY A 28 0.00 21.74 -9.87
N THR A 29 -0.81 22.74 -9.80
CA THR A 29 -1.69 23.11 -10.90
C THR A 29 -0.89 22.90 -12.19
N SER A 30 -1.43 22.09 -13.10
CA SER A 30 -0.84 21.93 -14.44
C SER A 30 -0.61 23.34 -14.99
N GLY A 31 0.32 23.53 -15.92
CA GLY A 31 0.52 24.85 -16.56
C GLY A 31 -0.77 25.47 -17.13
N SER A 32 -1.87 24.70 -17.19
CA SER A 32 -3.24 25.13 -17.51
C SER A 32 -4.08 25.54 -16.30
N GLY A 33 -3.53 25.58 -15.08
CA GLY A 33 -4.23 25.97 -13.86
C GLY A 33 -5.21 24.93 -13.29
N LYS A 34 -5.28 23.72 -13.87
CA LYS A 34 -6.16 22.65 -13.36
C LYS A 34 -5.50 21.92 -12.20
N ALA A 35 -6.26 21.73 -11.11
CA ALA A 35 -5.83 20.90 -9.99
C ALA A 35 -5.67 19.44 -10.44
N VAL A 36 -4.50 18.86 -10.20
CA VAL A 36 -4.21 17.45 -10.47
C VAL A 36 -4.18 16.71 -9.14
N ASN A 37 -5.09 15.76 -8.97
CA ASN A 37 -5.15 14.83 -7.85
C ASN A 37 -5.44 13.42 -8.37
N ALA A 38 -5.43 12.41 -7.51
CA ALA A 38 -5.67 11.02 -7.89
C ALA A 38 -7.00 10.84 -8.65
N ASN A 39 -8.08 11.50 -8.16
CA ASN A 39 -9.41 11.40 -8.77
C ASN A 39 -9.49 12.08 -10.14
N THR A 40 -8.81 13.20 -10.34
CA THR A 40 -8.76 13.87 -11.66
C THR A 40 -7.78 13.20 -12.61
N ALA A 41 -6.69 12.64 -12.10
CA ALA A 41 -5.70 11.93 -12.90
C ALA A 41 -6.29 10.65 -13.54
N ILE A 42 -7.08 9.88 -12.79
CA ILE A 42 -7.68 8.63 -13.30
C ILE A 42 -8.75 8.87 -14.38
N GLN A 43 -9.27 10.08 -14.51
CA GLN A 43 -10.19 10.45 -15.59
C GLN A 43 -9.49 10.56 -16.96
N LEU A 44 -8.16 10.65 -16.98
CA LEU A 44 -7.39 10.59 -18.20
C LEU A 44 -7.25 9.13 -18.64
N SER A 45 -7.73 8.80 -19.85
CA SER A 45 -7.71 7.43 -20.39
C SER A 45 -6.33 6.78 -20.36
N THR A 46 -5.28 7.55 -20.63
CA THR A 46 -3.89 7.06 -20.60
C THR A 46 -3.47 6.68 -19.18
N VAL A 47 -3.76 7.52 -18.18
CA VAL A 47 -3.44 7.22 -16.77
C VAL A 47 -4.21 6.01 -16.30
N TYR A 48 -5.51 5.96 -16.59
CA TYR A 48 -6.36 4.81 -16.28
C TYR A 48 -5.80 3.51 -16.90
N ALA A 49 -5.43 3.53 -18.17
CA ALA A 49 -4.87 2.37 -18.85
C ALA A 49 -3.55 1.91 -18.21
N CYS A 50 -2.64 2.84 -17.88
CA CYS A 50 -1.39 2.51 -17.22
C CYS A 50 -1.61 1.90 -15.82
N VAL A 51 -2.44 2.51 -14.99
CA VAL A 51 -2.76 2.00 -13.64
C VAL A 51 -3.38 0.61 -13.74
N ARG A 52 -4.34 0.43 -14.66
CA ARG A 52 -5.02 -0.83 -14.87
C ARG A 52 -4.06 -1.94 -15.30
N VAL A 53 -3.24 -1.72 -16.32
CA VAL A 53 -2.30 -2.73 -16.82
C VAL A 53 -1.32 -3.16 -15.72
N ILE A 54 -0.77 -2.22 -14.95
CA ILE A 54 0.18 -2.53 -13.88
C ILE A 54 -0.53 -3.30 -12.77
N SER A 55 -1.69 -2.84 -12.29
CA SER A 55 -2.41 -3.48 -11.18
C SER A 55 -2.90 -4.88 -11.54
N GLU A 56 -3.49 -5.08 -12.72
CA GLU A 56 -3.94 -6.40 -13.20
C GLU A 56 -2.75 -7.36 -13.38
N THR A 57 -1.64 -6.88 -13.96
CA THR A 57 -0.46 -7.72 -14.18
C THR A 57 0.13 -8.21 -12.86
N VAL A 58 0.32 -7.33 -11.88
CA VAL A 58 0.84 -7.73 -10.57
C VAL A 58 -0.17 -8.55 -9.79
N ALA A 59 -1.47 -8.24 -9.87
CA ALA A 59 -2.53 -9.01 -9.24
C ALA A 59 -2.63 -10.44 -9.78
N SER A 60 -2.25 -10.68 -11.03
CA SER A 60 -2.24 -12.02 -11.64
C SER A 60 -1.12 -12.92 -11.14
N LEU A 61 -0.06 -12.37 -10.52
CA LEU A 61 1.03 -13.16 -10.00
C LEU A 61 0.56 -14.06 -8.85
N PRO A 62 0.99 -15.33 -8.80
CA PRO A 62 0.60 -16.25 -7.73
C PRO A 62 1.17 -15.79 -6.39
N LEU A 63 0.28 -15.53 -5.43
CA LEU A 63 0.65 -15.22 -4.05
C LEU A 63 0.29 -16.40 -3.16
N GLY A 64 1.23 -16.85 -2.34
CA GLY A 64 1.03 -17.97 -1.44
C GLY A 64 1.80 -17.84 -0.15
N VAL A 65 1.43 -18.65 0.82
CA VAL A 65 2.13 -18.76 2.11
C VAL A 65 3.12 -19.94 2.02
N TYR A 66 4.35 -19.71 2.46
CA TYR A 66 5.40 -20.70 2.49
C TYR A 66 5.96 -20.84 3.91
N GLU A 67 6.23 -22.08 4.30
CA GLU A 67 6.93 -22.43 5.52
C GLU A 67 8.40 -22.68 5.19
N ALA A 68 9.32 -22.02 5.87
CA ALA A 68 10.75 -22.26 5.72
C ALA A 68 11.14 -23.54 6.45
N LYS A 69 11.79 -24.48 5.76
CA LYS A 69 12.36 -25.73 6.31
C LYS A 69 13.83 -25.81 5.98
N GLU A 70 14.55 -26.70 6.67
CA GLU A 70 15.99 -26.92 6.42
C GLU A 70 16.28 -27.36 4.97
N ASP A 71 15.36 -28.13 4.37
CA ASP A 71 15.45 -28.61 2.99
C ASP A 71 14.86 -27.67 1.93
N GLY A 72 14.46 -26.44 2.31
CA GLY A 72 13.86 -25.46 1.41
C GLY A 72 12.45 -24.99 1.83
N ASN A 73 11.81 -24.20 0.98
CA ASN A 73 10.50 -23.63 1.26
C ASN A 73 9.37 -24.56 0.81
N ARG A 74 8.49 -24.93 1.74
CA ARG A 74 7.28 -25.72 1.44
C ARG A 74 6.05 -24.81 1.42
N LYS A 75 5.17 -24.98 0.43
CA LYS A 75 3.89 -24.28 0.35
C LYS A 75 2.98 -24.70 1.53
N ALA A 76 2.57 -23.73 2.35
CA ALA A 76 1.78 -23.96 3.57
C ALA A 76 0.28 -23.78 3.29
N THR A 77 -0.33 -24.74 2.58
CA THR A 77 -1.75 -24.69 2.21
C THR A 77 -2.69 -24.79 3.40
N GLU A 78 -2.25 -25.47 4.49
CA GLU A 78 -3.03 -25.61 5.72
C GLU A 78 -2.99 -24.39 6.64
N HIS A 79 -2.16 -23.39 6.31
CA HIS A 79 -2.04 -22.20 7.11
C HIS A 79 -3.32 -21.34 7.00
N PRO A 80 -3.89 -20.84 8.10
CA PRO A 80 -5.15 -20.08 8.10
C PRO A 80 -5.17 -18.86 7.17
N LEU A 81 -4.02 -18.24 6.94
CA LEU A 81 -3.88 -17.10 6.01
C LEU A 81 -3.84 -17.53 4.54
N TYR A 82 -3.57 -18.82 4.25
CA TYR A 82 -3.43 -19.26 2.87
C TYR A 82 -4.70 -18.94 2.06
N ARG A 83 -5.86 -19.35 2.56
CA ARG A 83 -7.16 -19.11 1.91
C ARG A 83 -7.43 -17.61 1.72
N LEU A 84 -7.14 -16.78 2.73
CA LEU A 84 -7.40 -15.33 2.68
C LEU A 84 -6.54 -14.62 1.63
N ILE A 85 -5.29 -15.06 1.46
CA ILE A 85 -4.34 -14.40 0.54
C ILE A 85 -4.44 -14.98 -0.87
N HIS A 86 -4.69 -16.30 -0.98
CA HIS A 86 -4.67 -17.00 -2.25
C HIS A 86 -6.04 -17.04 -2.93
N ASP A 87 -7.12 -17.31 -2.17
CA ASP A 87 -8.46 -17.53 -2.72
C ASP A 87 -9.40 -16.34 -2.48
N GLU A 88 -9.91 -16.21 -1.25
CA GLU A 88 -10.97 -15.30 -0.88
C GLU A 88 -10.59 -14.49 0.37
N PRO A 89 -10.19 -13.22 0.23
CA PRO A 89 -9.88 -12.36 1.38
C PRO A 89 -11.11 -12.00 2.21
N ASN A 90 -12.28 -11.98 1.59
CA ASN A 90 -13.58 -11.70 2.22
C ASN A 90 -14.72 -12.25 1.34
N SER A 91 -15.98 -12.10 1.78
CA SER A 91 -17.16 -12.60 1.07
C SER A 91 -17.54 -11.80 -0.19
N GLU A 92 -16.89 -10.67 -0.45
CA GLU A 92 -17.29 -9.73 -1.50
C GLU A 92 -16.34 -9.73 -2.69
N MET A 93 -15.10 -10.20 -2.50
CA MET A 93 -14.08 -10.14 -3.54
C MET A 93 -13.12 -11.32 -3.49
N THR A 94 -12.52 -11.62 -4.64
CA THR A 94 -11.44 -12.60 -4.78
C THR A 94 -10.10 -11.98 -4.39
N SER A 95 -9.09 -12.82 -4.18
CA SER A 95 -7.74 -12.34 -3.86
C SER A 95 -7.11 -11.54 -5.01
N PHE A 96 -7.50 -11.85 -6.25
CA PHE A 96 -7.10 -11.06 -7.43
C PHE A 96 -7.62 -9.62 -7.33
N VAL A 97 -8.93 -9.45 -7.10
CA VAL A 97 -9.58 -8.14 -7.00
C VAL A 97 -9.01 -7.33 -5.82
N LEU A 98 -8.80 -7.96 -4.65
CA LEU A 98 -8.16 -7.28 -3.53
C LEU A 98 -6.80 -6.71 -3.91
N ARG A 99 -5.95 -7.52 -4.55
CA ARG A 99 -4.59 -7.11 -4.95
C ARG A 99 -4.62 -6.02 -6.01
N GLU A 100 -5.51 -6.13 -6.99
CA GLU A 100 -5.71 -5.12 -8.02
C GLU A 100 -6.10 -3.77 -7.41
N VAL A 101 -7.09 -3.74 -6.51
CA VAL A 101 -7.54 -2.52 -5.82
C VAL A 101 -6.41 -1.94 -4.97
N MET A 102 -5.71 -2.77 -4.18
CA MET A 102 -4.62 -2.30 -3.34
C MET A 102 -3.47 -1.70 -4.16
N LEU A 103 -3.15 -2.29 -5.31
CA LEU A 103 -2.13 -1.76 -6.21
C LEU A 103 -2.57 -0.47 -6.90
N ALA A 104 -3.83 -0.38 -7.33
CA ALA A 104 -4.38 0.86 -7.87
C ALA A 104 -4.33 2.00 -6.84
N HIS A 105 -4.66 1.72 -5.57
CA HIS A 105 -4.52 2.67 -4.47
C HIS A 105 -3.06 3.10 -4.28
N LEU A 106 -2.13 2.15 -4.28
CA LEU A 106 -0.70 2.43 -4.14
C LEU A 106 -0.17 3.32 -5.28
N LEU A 107 -0.57 3.06 -6.52
CA LEU A 107 -0.16 3.84 -7.69
C LEU A 107 -0.72 5.27 -7.69
N LEU A 108 -1.96 5.45 -7.21
CA LEU A 108 -2.65 6.74 -7.26
C LEU A 108 -2.39 7.63 -6.03
N TRP A 109 -2.26 7.03 -4.84
CA TRP A 109 -2.08 7.76 -3.57
C TRP A 109 -0.73 7.51 -2.90
N GLY A 110 0.10 6.61 -3.44
CA GLY A 110 1.39 6.25 -2.83
C GLY A 110 1.29 5.34 -1.61
N ASN A 111 0.09 5.09 -1.11
CA ASN A 111 -0.20 4.21 0.02
C ASN A 111 -1.44 3.37 -0.28
N SER A 112 -1.49 2.18 0.32
CA SER A 112 -2.66 1.31 0.29
C SER A 112 -2.90 0.74 1.68
N TYR A 113 -4.15 0.70 2.10
CA TYR A 113 -4.55 0.29 3.45
C TYR A 113 -5.55 -0.84 3.37
N CYS A 114 -5.41 -1.79 4.28
CA CYS A 114 -6.29 -2.93 4.39
C CYS A 114 -6.72 -3.13 5.84
N GLN A 115 -8.03 -3.18 6.07
CA GLN A 115 -8.58 -3.53 7.38
C GLN A 115 -8.53 -5.03 7.58
N ILE A 116 -8.03 -5.45 8.75
CA ILE A 116 -7.96 -6.85 9.15
C ILE A 116 -9.09 -7.13 10.15
N ILE A 117 -10.08 -7.90 9.73
CA ILE A 117 -11.17 -8.33 10.60
C ILE A 117 -10.73 -9.58 11.37
N ARG A 118 -10.93 -9.57 12.70
CA ARG A 118 -10.57 -10.68 13.60
C ARG A 118 -11.77 -11.11 14.41
N THR A 119 -11.87 -12.41 14.66
CA THR A 119 -12.83 -12.96 15.64
C THR A 119 -12.28 -12.87 17.06
N GLY A 120 -13.13 -13.13 18.08
CA GLY A 120 -12.77 -13.09 19.51
C GLY A 120 -11.61 -14.01 19.93
N ARG A 121 -11.21 -14.96 19.09
CA ARG A 121 -10.01 -15.81 19.26
C ARG A 121 -8.80 -15.29 18.49
N ASN A 122 -8.79 -14.02 18.11
CA ASN A 122 -7.74 -13.36 17.32
C ASN A 122 -7.49 -14.00 15.93
N LYS A 123 -8.40 -14.86 15.44
CA LYS A 123 -8.32 -15.46 14.11
C LYS A 123 -8.75 -14.42 13.08
N ILE A 124 -7.92 -14.22 12.06
CA ILE A 124 -8.24 -13.34 10.92
C ILE A 124 -9.34 -14.00 10.10
N THR A 125 -10.43 -13.27 9.84
CA THR A 125 -11.60 -13.75 9.10
C THR A 125 -11.84 -12.99 7.81
N GLY A 126 -11.24 -11.81 7.65
CA GLY A 126 -11.41 -11.04 6.43
C GLY A 126 -10.39 -9.91 6.29
N LEU A 127 -10.15 -9.54 5.04
CA LEU A 127 -9.31 -8.43 4.62
C LEU A 127 -10.14 -7.51 3.72
N TYR A 128 -10.25 -6.23 4.09
CA TYR A 128 -11.02 -5.24 3.33
C TYR A 128 -10.15 -4.04 2.96
N PRO A 129 -10.07 -3.67 1.68
CA PRO A 129 -9.32 -2.49 1.27
C PRO A 129 -10.01 -1.22 1.77
N LEU A 130 -9.23 -0.27 2.27
CA LEU A 130 -9.70 1.04 2.71
C LEU A 130 -9.30 2.12 1.70
N LEU A 131 -10.12 3.14 1.57
CA LEU A 131 -9.85 4.28 0.68
C LEU A 131 -8.72 5.15 1.27
N PRO A 132 -7.61 5.34 0.56
CA PRO A 132 -6.47 6.08 1.10
C PRO A 132 -6.76 7.56 1.37
N ASP A 133 -7.67 8.18 0.62
CA ASP A 133 -8.09 9.58 0.78
C ASP A 133 -8.84 9.85 2.09
N LYS A 134 -9.39 8.80 2.71
CA LYS A 134 -10.07 8.87 4.02
C LYS A 134 -9.18 8.45 5.19
N MET A 135 -7.95 8.03 4.91
CA MET A 135 -7.02 7.59 5.94
C MET A 135 -6.15 8.74 6.43
N THR A 136 -6.19 8.99 7.72
CA THR A 136 -5.27 9.91 8.39
C THR A 136 -4.22 9.12 9.13
N VAL A 137 -2.95 9.43 8.88
CA VAL A 137 -1.80 8.82 9.57
C VAL A 137 -1.14 9.87 10.43
N ASP A 138 -1.07 9.63 11.72
CA ASP A 138 -0.50 10.54 12.70
C ASP A 138 0.40 9.77 13.67
N ARG A 139 1.13 10.50 14.53
CA ARG A 139 1.91 9.91 15.63
C ARG A 139 1.35 10.36 16.97
N ASP A 140 1.22 9.41 17.86
CA ASP A 140 0.88 9.71 19.25
C ASP A 140 2.05 10.41 19.98
N LYS A 141 1.82 10.80 21.25
CA LYS A 141 2.83 11.44 22.10
C LYS A 141 4.08 10.58 22.34
N ASN A 142 3.98 9.27 22.10
CA ASN A 142 5.07 8.30 22.27
C ASN A 142 5.79 8.01 20.95
N GLY A 143 5.39 8.67 19.83
CA GLY A 143 5.95 8.47 18.52
C GLY A 143 5.42 7.24 17.77
N ILE A 144 4.38 6.59 18.28
CA ILE A 144 3.73 5.43 17.67
C ILE A 144 2.80 5.91 16.54
N LEU A 145 2.91 5.28 15.36
CA LEU A 145 2.03 5.58 14.24
C LEU A 145 0.59 5.14 14.53
N THR A 146 -0.34 6.06 14.35
CA THR A 146 -1.77 5.85 14.51
C THR A 146 -2.47 6.06 13.17
N TYR A 147 -3.36 5.14 12.82
CA TYR A 147 -4.15 5.16 11.60
C TYR A 147 -5.61 5.36 11.95
N THR A 148 -6.21 6.43 11.42
CA THR A 148 -7.63 6.75 11.63
C THR A 148 -8.34 6.79 10.28
N TYR A 149 -9.44 6.03 10.17
CA TYR A 149 -10.27 5.92 8.97
C TYR A 149 -11.66 6.50 9.22
#